data_f1aa1ab27004071bb9cebdfdadfe4850
#
_entry.id   f1aa1ab27004071bb9cebdfdadfe4850
#
_cell.length_a   1.000
_cell.length_b   1.000
_cell.length_c   1.000
_cell.angle_alpha   90.00
_cell.angle_beta   90.00
_cell.angle_gamma   90.00
#
_symmetry.space_group_name_H-M   'P 1'
#
loop_
_entity.id
_entity.type
_entity.pdbx_description
1 polymer ?
#
loop_
_entity_poly.entity_id
_entity_poly.type
_entity_poly.pdbx_seq_one_letter_code
_entity_poly.pdbx_strand_id
1 'polypeptide(L)'
;MRILSILGREVLDSRGNPTVEVDVLTESGAFGRAAVPSGASTGGNEALELRAGDKGRYLGRGVLKAVENVNDVIAPALIGLNVLEQNQIDARMIEMDGTDTKSNLGANAILGVSLAVAKAAADYLGLPLYRYIGGTNTYVLPVPMMNIINGGSHSDAPIAFQEFMIRPVGAKSFKEGLRMGTEVFHALKKVLHDRGLSTAVGDEGGFAPNLSGGTEEALESILTAVKNAGYTPGDDVKIALDCAASEFYVDGVYDYSKFEGANGQKRTSEEQAAYLEELISKYPIDSIEDGMHEEDWDGWKLLTDKIGDKCQLVGDDLFVTNVDFLEKGIKMGCANSILIKVNQIGTLTETLNAIEMAHRHGYTSVTSHRSGETEDATIADIAVATNAGQIKTGSLSRSDRTAKYNQLLRIEDELGDRAVYGYKKIR
;
A
#
# COMPACT_ATOMS: atom_id res chain seq x y z
N MET A 1 -5.42 31.87 -6.37
CA MET A 1 -5.42 30.85 -5.36
C MET A 1 -4.05 30.66 -4.74
N ARG A 2 -3.59 31.71 -4.12
CA ARG A 2 -2.22 31.72 -3.64
C ARG A 2 -2.11 31.02 -2.28
N ILE A 3 -1.05 30.27 -2.10
CA ILE A 3 -0.67 29.69 -0.83
C ILE A 3 -0.29 30.84 0.12
N LEU A 4 -0.97 30.93 1.27
CA LEU A 4 -0.72 31.91 2.30
C LEU A 4 0.29 31.42 3.33
N SER A 5 0.14 30.14 3.76
CA SER A 5 1.04 29.53 4.74
C SER A 5 1.14 28.02 4.54
N ILE A 6 2.30 27.49 4.91
CA ILE A 6 2.59 26.06 5.00
C ILE A 6 3.21 25.83 6.37
N LEU A 7 2.66 24.89 7.13
CA LEU A 7 3.15 24.56 8.47
C LEU A 7 3.31 23.05 8.61
N GLY A 8 4.55 22.61 8.82
CA GLY A 8 4.88 21.24 9.19
C GLY A 8 4.93 21.06 10.70
N ARG A 9 4.54 19.89 11.16
CA ARG A 9 4.67 19.46 12.55
C ARG A 9 4.98 17.98 12.62
N GLU A 10 5.49 17.57 13.79
CA GLU A 10 5.68 16.19 14.14
C GLU A 10 4.44 15.66 14.85
N VAL A 11 3.90 14.53 14.38
CA VAL A 11 2.79 13.80 14.99
C VAL A 11 3.19 12.35 15.19
N LEU A 12 2.38 11.53 15.87
CA LEU A 12 2.65 10.12 16.05
C LEU A 12 1.89 9.28 15.03
N ASP A 13 2.56 8.27 14.51
CA ASP A 13 1.95 7.24 13.67
C ASP A 13 1.32 6.11 14.51
N SER A 14 0.73 5.12 13.84
CA SER A 14 0.04 3.97 14.46
C SER A 14 0.95 3.06 15.29
N ARG A 15 2.27 3.19 15.14
CA ARG A 15 3.26 2.46 15.93
C ARG A 15 3.84 3.28 17.09
N GLY A 16 3.37 4.52 17.27
CA GLY A 16 3.92 5.46 18.26
C GLY A 16 5.25 6.08 17.85
N ASN A 17 5.60 6.02 16.55
CA ASN A 17 6.78 6.70 16.03
C ASN A 17 6.41 8.07 15.45
N PRO A 18 7.30 9.06 15.54
CA PRO A 18 7.06 10.35 14.89
C PRO A 18 6.93 10.24 13.38
N THR A 19 6.04 11.05 12.82
CA THR A 19 5.92 11.29 11.38
C THR A 19 5.56 12.74 11.10
N VAL A 20 5.64 13.16 9.85
CA VAL A 20 5.38 14.53 9.39
C VAL A 20 3.91 14.72 9.08
N GLU A 21 3.33 15.82 9.59
CA GLU A 21 2.03 16.33 9.16
C GLU A 21 2.19 17.76 8.66
N VAL A 22 1.52 18.11 7.56
CA VAL A 22 1.59 19.44 6.95
C VAL A 22 0.20 20.03 6.78
N ASP A 23 0.07 21.30 7.15
CA ASP A 23 -1.08 22.16 6.86
C ASP A 23 -0.74 23.15 5.74
N VAL A 24 -1.63 23.31 4.78
CA VAL A 24 -1.58 24.35 3.76
C VAL A 24 -2.84 25.20 3.85
N LEU A 25 -2.66 26.52 3.98
CA LEU A 25 -3.72 27.50 3.99
C LEU A 25 -3.55 28.43 2.79
N THR A 26 -4.65 28.72 2.09
CA THR A 26 -4.67 29.68 0.98
C THR A 26 -5.18 31.04 1.42
N GLU A 27 -4.93 32.08 0.62
CA GLU A 27 -5.46 33.44 0.85
C GLU A 27 -7.00 33.50 0.91
N SER A 28 -7.68 32.55 0.26
CA SER A 28 -9.15 32.44 0.29
C SER A 28 -9.69 31.71 1.53
N GLY A 29 -8.83 31.19 2.39
CA GLY A 29 -9.20 30.39 3.55
C GLY A 29 -9.36 28.91 3.27
N ALA A 30 -9.13 28.44 2.03
CA ALA A 30 -9.11 27.00 1.74
C ALA A 30 -7.94 26.33 2.45
N PHE A 31 -8.18 25.11 2.93
CA PHE A 31 -7.27 24.41 3.84
C PHE A 31 -7.05 22.95 3.41
N GLY A 32 -5.83 22.48 3.58
CA GLY A 32 -5.48 21.07 3.38
C GLY A 32 -4.50 20.60 4.46
N ARG A 33 -4.75 19.39 4.99
CA ARG A 33 -3.88 18.70 5.96
C ARG A 33 -3.57 17.31 5.49
N ALA A 34 -2.31 16.93 5.53
CA ALA A 34 -1.87 15.59 5.20
C ALA A 34 -0.82 15.09 6.19
N ALA A 35 -0.93 13.84 6.59
CA ALA A 35 0.06 13.14 7.39
C ALA A 35 0.72 12.05 6.54
N VAL A 36 2.02 11.86 6.73
CA VAL A 36 2.86 10.98 5.90
C VAL A 36 2.95 9.60 6.53
N PRO A 37 2.73 8.51 5.76
CA PRO A 37 2.94 7.14 6.25
C PRO A 37 4.44 6.79 6.31
N SER A 38 4.76 5.73 7.05
CA SER A 38 6.13 5.24 7.26
C SER A 38 6.22 3.72 7.15
N GLY A 39 7.20 3.20 6.42
CA GLY A 39 7.43 1.76 6.30
C GLY A 39 8.23 1.15 7.45
N ALA A 40 7.97 -0.12 7.76
CA ALA A 40 8.82 -0.93 8.64
C ALA A 40 9.93 -1.62 7.85
N SER A 41 9.57 -2.30 6.76
CA SER A 41 10.48 -2.78 5.73
C SER A 41 10.48 -1.77 4.58
N THR A 42 11.66 -1.48 4.03
CA THR A 42 11.82 -0.54 2.92
C THR A 42 12.61 -1.19 1.81
N GLY A 43 12.13 -1.09 0.58
CA GLY A 43 12.89 -1.47 -0.61
C GLY A 43 14.17 -0.65 -0.72
N GLY A 44 15.24 -1.26 -1.22
CA GLY A 44 16.56 -0.61 -1.29
C GLY A 44 16.60 0.66 -2.13
N ASN A 45 15.61 0.85 -3.01
CA ASN A 45 15.52 1.95 -3.97
C ASN A 45 14.43 2.98 -3.63
N GLU A 46 13.82 2.91 -2.45
CA GLU A 46 12.82 3.89 -2.03
C GLU A 46 13.43 5.29 -1.83
N ALA A 47 12.63 6.34 -2.05
CA ALA A 47 12.99 7.69 -1.64
C ALA A 47 13.18 7.77 -0.12
N LEU A 48 14.08 8.65 0.31
CA LEU A 48 14.55 8.69 1.70
C LEU A 48 13.53 9.32 2.65
N GLU A 49 13.10 8.58 3.65
CA GLU A 49 12.43 9.13 4.84
C GLU A 49 13.48 9.76 5.75
N LEU A 50 13.47 11.08 5.86
CA LEU A 50 14.46 11.80 6.63
C LEU A 50 14.12 11.77 8.11
N ARG A 51 15.03 11.18 8.91
CA ARG A 51 14.97 11.12 10.37
C ARG A 51 16.20 11.80 10.98
N ALA A 52 16.00 12.43 12.13
CA ALA A 52 17.04 13.24 12.78
C ALA A 52 18.23 12.41 13.33
N GLY A 53 18.00 11.14 13.66
CA GLY A 53 19.04 10.25 14.20
C GLY A 53 19.47 10.56 15.64
N ASP A 54 18.91 11.57 16.29
CA ASP A 54 19.18 11.91 17.69
C ASP A 54 18.59 10.85 18.63
N LYS A 55 19.45 9.99 19.15
CA LYS A 55 19.07 8.91 20.06
C LYS A 55 18.47 9.39 21.40
N GLY A 56 18.73 10.62 21.77
CA GLY A 56 18.14 11.24 22.98
C GLY A 56 16.67 11.60 22.83
N ARG A 57 16.15 11.54 21.60
CA ARG A 57 14.79 11.91 21.29
C ARG A 57 14.15 10.85 20.38
N TYR A 58 13.03 10.23 20.82
CA TYR A 58 12.33 9.14 20.11
C TYR A 58 13.26 8.03 19.62
N LEU A 59 14.31 7.72 20.39
CA LEU A 59 15.28 6.66 20.06
C LEU A 59 15.93 6.83 18.66
N GLY A 60 16.10 8.07 18.22
CA GLY A 60 16.66 8.41 16.90
C GLY A 60 15.63 8.48 15.76
N ARG A 61 14.35 8.25 16.05
CA ARG A 61 13.29 8.22 15.02
C ARG A 61 12.55 9.55 14.83
N GLY A 62 12.97 10.61 15.51
CA GLY A 62 12.38 11.95 15.37
C GLY A 62 12.45 12.47 13.94
N VAL A 63 11.47 13.29 13.53
CA VAL A 63 11.39 13.87 12.17
C VAL A 63 11.49 15.40 12.17
N LEU A 64 12.02 16.00 13.23
CA LEU A 64 12.15 17.47 13.32
C LEU A 64 12.98 18.06 12.18
N LYS A 65 13.98 17.33 11.68
CA LYS A 65 14.76 17.81 10.52
C LYS A 65 13.90 17.95 9.26
N ALA A 66 13.03 16.98 9.01
CA ALA A 66 12.07 17.06 7.91
C ALA A 66 11.05 18.19 8.15
N VAL A 67 10.59 18.37 9.39
CA VAL A 67 9.68 19.47 9.76
C VAL A 67 10.35 20.83 9.55
N GLU A 68 11.60 21.01 9.95
CA GLU A 68 12.40 22.22 9.68
C GLU A 68 12.52 22.47 8.18
N ASN A 69 12.78 21.44 7.38
CA ASN A 69 12.82 21.57 5.92
C ASN A 69 11.48 22.03 5.34
N VAL A 70 10.35 21.56 5.87
CA VAL A 70 9.04 22.06 5.48
C VAL A 70 8.89 23.55 5.80
N ASN A 71 9.19 23.94 7.05
CA ASN A 71 8.90 25.28 7.57
C ASN A 71 9.88 26.34 7.05
N ASP A 72 11.17 26.00 6.97
CA ASP A 72 12.24 26.97 6.74
C ASP A 72 12.78 26.96 5.30
N VAL A 73 12.56 25.90 4.55
CA VAL A 73 13.07 25.75 3.18
C VAL A 73 11.96 25.67 2.16
N ILE A 74 11.02 24.72 2.31
CA ILE A 74 9.95 24.50 1.33
C ILE A 74 8.89 25.61 1.39
N ALA A 75 8.39 25.93 2.59
CA ALA A 75 7.33 26.93 2.76
C ALA A 75 7.70 28.28 2.14
N PRO A 76 8.86 28.90 2.44
CA PRO A 76 9.22 30.19 1.83
C PRO A 76 9.29 30.16 0.31
N ALA A 77 9.64 29.01 -0.28
CA ALA A 77 9.75 28.88 -1.74
C ALA A 77 8.41 28.69 -2.45
N LEU A 78 7.37 28.25 -1.73
CA LEU A 78 6.06 27.94 -2.30
C LEU A 78 4.98 28.96 -1.94
N ILE A 79 5.14 29.76 -0.89
CA ILE A 79 4.20 30.83 -0.52
C ILE A 79 4.03 31.77 -1.71
N GLY A 80 2.77 32.11 -2.02
CA GLY A 80 2.40 32.95 -3.16
C GLY A 80 2.17 32.20 -4.46
N LEU A 81 2.56 30.93 -4.57
CA LEU A 81 2.24 30.11 -5.73
C LEU A 81 0.75 29.71 -5.74
N ASN A 82 0.24 29.42 -6.92
CA ASN A 82 -1.14 28.96 -7.10
C ASN A 82 -1.26 27.50 -6.66
N VAL A 83 -2.11 27.25 -5.65
CA VAL A 83 -2.35 25.92 -5.09
C VAL A 83 -2.89 24.90 -6.11
N LEU A 84 -3.48 25.38 -7.22
CA LEU A 84 -4.01 24.53 -8.30
C LEU A 84 -2.91 23.97 -9.23
N GLU A 85 -1.70 24.48 -9.15
CA GLU A 85 -0.58 24.08 -10.01
C GLU A 85 0.23 22.95 -9.38
N GLN A 86 -0.43 21.80 -9.14
CA GLN A 86 0.18 20.65 -8.45
C GLN A 86 1.50 20.21 -9.06
N ASN A 87 1.52 20.04 -10.39
CA ASN A 87 2.72 19.53 -11.08
C ASN A 87 3.89 20.52 -10.96
N GLN A 88 3.61 21.83 -11.03
CA GLN A 88 4.63 22.86 -10.89
C GLN A 88 5.17 22.91 -9.46
N ILE A 89 4.30 22.77 -8.46
CA ILE A 89 4.69 22.76 -7.05
C ILE A 89 5.55 21.54 -6.74
N ASP A 90 5.14 20.36 -7.20
CA ASP A 90 5.89 19.13 -7.01
C ASP A 90 7.25 19.20 -7.72
N ALA A 91 7.30 19.68 -8.96
CA ALA A 91 8.54 19.89 -9.70
C ALA A 91 9.49 20.84 -8.99
N ARG A 92 8.96 21.93 -8.41
CA ARG A 92 9.75 22.90 -7.64
C ARG A 92 10.41 22.24 -6.43
N MET A 93 9.69 21.42 -5.69
CA MET A 93 10.24 20.71 -4.53
C MET A 93 11.30 19.68 -4.93
N ILE A 94 11.10 18.95 -6.03
CA ILE A 94 12.07 17.99 -6.56
C ILE A 94 13.35 18.72 -6.97
N GLU A 95 13.24 19.83 -7.68
CA GLU A 95 14.39 20.67 -8.07
C GLU A 95 15.16 21.20 -6.86
N MET A 96 14.44 21.64 -5.83
CA MET A 96 15.06 22.16 -4.59
C MET A 96 15.83 21.08 -3.84
N ASP A 97 15.32 19.85 -3.82
CA ASP A 97 16.05 18.72 -3.23
C ASP A 97 17.30 18.37 -4.04
N GLY A 98 17.18 18.27 -5.35
CA GLY A 98 18.28 18.08 -6.30
C GLY A 98 18.93 16.69 -6.27
N THR A 99 18.31 15.69 -5.59
CA THR A 99 18.80 14.31 -5.55
C THR A 99 17.75 13.33 -6.05
N ASP A 100 18.16 12.17 -6.56
CA ASP A 100 17.25 11.15 -7.08
C ASP A 100 16.35 10.53 -6.00
N THR A 101 16.84 10.49 -4.76
CA THR A 101 16.18 9.85 -3.63
C THR A 101 15.55 10.84 -2.64
N LYS A 102 15.51 12.12 -2.97
CA LYS A 102 15.02 13.18 -2.08
C LYS A 102 15.74 13.23 -0.72
N SER A 103 17.06 12.96 -0.75
CA SER A 103 17.88 12.81 0.46
C SER A 103 18.22 14.13 1.16
N ASN A 104 18.11 15.28 0.48
CA ASN A 104 18.42 16.58 1.06
C ASN A 104 17.26 17.13 1.90
N LEU A 105 16.05 17.12 1.37
CA LEU A 105 14.85 17.62 2.07
C LEU A 105 14.08 16.52 2.80
N GLY A 106 14.13 15.30 2.31
CA GLY A 106 13.37 14.16 2.78
C GLY A 106 12.09 13.95 1.98
N ALA A 107 11.85 12.71 1.54
CA ALA A 107 10.60 12.35 0.87
C ALA A 107 9.38 12.61 1.75
N ASN A 108 9.48 12.43 3.06
CA ASN A 108 8.42 12.70 4.01
C ASN A 108 8.07 14.20 4.08
N ALA A 109 9.05 15.09 4.09
CA ALA A 109 8.82 16.54 4.04
C ALA A 109 8.11 16.94 2.73
N ILE A 110 8.62 16.49 1.59
CA ILE A 110 8.09 16.81 0.26
C ILE A 110 6.67 16.24 0.10
N LEU A 111 6.44 14.99 0.47
CA LEU A 111 5.14 14.35 0.35
C LEU A 111 4.07 15.02 1.20
N GLY A 112 4.40 15.38 2.43
CA GLY A 112 3.46 16.07 3.31
C GLY A 112 2.94 17.36 2.68
N VAL A 113 3.81 18.16 2.09
CA VAL A 113 3.45 19.38 1.36
C VAL A 113 2.66 19.06 0.11
N SER A 114 3.11 18.11 -0.71
CA SER A 114 2.44 17.73 -1.96
C SER A 114 0.99 17.32 -1.75
N LEU A 115 0.71 16.47 -0.77
CA LEU A 115 -0.64 16.00 -0.46
C LEU A 115 -1.50 17.10 0.20
N ALA A 116 -0.93 17.90 1.09
CA ALA A 116 -1.65 19.02 1.72
C ALA A 116 -2.05 20.08 0.69
N VAL A 117 -1.19 20.37 -0.29
CA VAL A 117 -1.49 21.25 -1.44
C VAL A 117 -2.68 20.72 -2.24
N ALA A 118 -2.71 19.45 -2.58
CA ALA A 118 -3.82 18.82 -3.29
C ALA A 118 -5.15 18.94 -2.52
N LYS A 119 -5.12 18.73 -1.22
CA LYS A 119 -6.31 18.87 -0.37
C LYS A 119 -6.79 20.30 -0.26
N ALA A 120 -5.90 21.28 -0.14
CA ALA A 120 -6.25 22.69 -0.14
C ALA A 120 -6.84 23.14 -1.49
N ALA A 121 -6.30 22.62 -2.59
CA ALA A 121 -6.83 22.88 -3.94
C ALA A 121 -8.26 22.32 -4.10
N ALA A 122 -8.49 21.09 -3.65
CA ALA A 122 -9.82 20.49 -3.68
C ALA A 122 -10.83 21.28 -2.83
N ASP A 123 -10.43 21.68 -1.63
CA ASP A 123 -11.25 22.50 -0.72
C ASP A 123 -11.59 23.84 -1.37
N TYR A 124 -10.62 24.50 -2.00
CA TYR A 124 -10.86 25.74 -2.74
C TYR A 124 -11.89 25.59 -3.84
N LEU A 125 -11.85 24.50 -4.59
CA LEU A 125 -12.80 24.25 -5.68
C LEU A 125 -14.15 23.70 -5.18
N GLY A 126 -14.28 23.41 -3.88
CA GLY A 126 -15.48 22.78 -3.32
C GLY A 126 -15.70 21.35 -3.85
N LEU A 127 -14.62 20.65 -4.20
CA LEU A 127 -14.66 19.29 -4.72
C LEU A 127 -14.12 18.29 -3.70
N PRO A 128 -14.70 17.08 -3.61
CA PRO A 128 -14.03 16.00 -2.90
C PRO A 128 -12.69 15.68 -3.58
N LEU A 129 -11.72 15.23 -2.78
CA LEU A 129 -10.34 15.03 -3.26
C LEU A 129 -10.25 14.08 -4.46
N TYR A 130 -10.99 12.96 -4.43
CA TYR A 130 -10.98 12.02 -5.56
C TYR A 130 -11.46 12.64 -6.88
N ARG A 131 -12.43 13.57 -6.81
CA ARG A 131 -12.93 14.32 -7.99
C ARG A 131 -11.93 15.36 -8.48
N TYR A 132 -11.27 16.04 -7.57
CA TYR A 132 -10.22 16.99 -7.92
C TYR A 132 -9.05 16.31 -8.63
N ILE A 133 -8.56 15.20 -8.09
CA ILE A 133 -7.44 14.45 -8.67
C ILE A 133 -7.84 13.74 -9.97
N GLY A 134 -8.99 13.06 -9.97
CA GLY A 134 -9.40 12.16 -11.05
C GLY A 134 -10.22 12.80 -12.16
N GLY A 135 -10.78 13.98 -11.92
CA GLY A 135 -11.65 14.67 -12.89
C GLY A 135 -13.07 14.09 -12.94
N THR A 136 -13.70 14.14 -14.11
CA THR A 136 -15.10 13.74 -14.28
C THR A 136 -15.33 12.24 -14.41
N ASN A 137 -14.29 11.47 -14.76
CA ASN A 137 -14.40 10.04 -15.04
C ASN A 137 -13.78 9.20 -13.92
N THR A 138 -14.28 9.39 -12.69
CA THR A 138 -13.79 8.69 -11.49
C THR A 138 -14.98 8.18 -10.68
N TYR A 139 -15.19 6.85 -10.69
CA TYR A 139 -16.38 6.21 -10.12
C TYR A 139 -16.17 4.75 -9.71
N VAL A 140 -14.94 4.23 -9.80
CA VAL A 140 -14.64 2.84 -9.47
C VAL A 140 -14.20 2.74 -8.01
N LEU A 141 -14.99 2.07 -7.20
CA LEU A 141 -14.62 1.70 -5.84
C LEU A 141 -13.67 0.50 -5.88
N PRO A 142 -12.55 0.54 -5.17
CA PRO A 142 -11.55 -0.52 -5.21
C PRO A 142 -12.02 -1.79 -4.46
N VAL A 143 -11.67 -2.96 -5.00
CA VAL A 143 -11.73 -4.22 -4.25
C VAL A 143 -10.59 -4.21 -3.23
N PRO A 144 -10.89 -4.34 -1.93
CA PRO A 144 -9.84 -4.36 -0.92
C PRO A 144 -9.13 -5.70 -0.85
N MET A 145 -7.80 -5.64 -0.67
CA MET A 145 -6.97 -6.74 -0.19
C MET A 145 -6.80 -6.55 1.33
N MET A 146 -7.47 -7.36 2.12
CA MET A 146 -7.55 -7.21 3.57
C MET A 146 -6.62 -8.20 4.26
N ASN A 147 -5.54 -7.70 4.85
CA ASN A 147 -4.58 -8.54 5.58
C ASN A 147 -5.21 -9.13 6.84
N ILE A 148 -5.39 -10.44 6.92
CA ILE A 148 -6.01 -11.11 8.06
C ILE A 148 -5.11 -12.10 8.81
N ILE A 149 -4.03 -12.58 8.19
CA ILE A 149 -2.97 -13.36 8.85
C ILE A 149 -1.61 -12.80 8.47
N ASN A 150 -0.76 -12.56 9.46
CA ASN A 150 0.61 -12.11 9.30
C ASN A 150 1.61 -13.25 9.45
N GLY A 151 2.68 -13.16 8.71
CA GLY A 151 3.88 -14.01 8.82
C GLY A 151 5.13 -13.17 8.58
N GLY A 152 6.23 -13.81 8.21
CA GLY A 152 7.50 -13.14 7.91
C GLY A 152 7.93 -12.18 9.01
N SER A 153 8.40 -11.01 8.61
CA SER A 153 8.83 -9.97 9.56
C SER A 153 7.69 -9.35 10.38
N HIS A 154 6.44 -9.64 10.06
CA HIS A 154 5.25 -9.12 10.75
C HIS A 154 4.72 -10.06 11.85
N SER A 155 5.38 -11.19 12.12
CA SER A 155 4.94 -12.18 13.08
C SER A 155 6.13 -13.03 13.60
N ASP A 156 5.98 -13.57 14.80
CA ASP A 156 6.90 -14.59 15.34
C ASP A 156 6.55 -16.01 14.88
N ALA A 157 5.51 -16.18 14.07
CA ALA A 157 5.11 -17.48 13.54
C ALA A 157 6.13 -18.03 12.53
N PRO A 158 6.30 -19.38 12.44
CA PRO A 158 7.22 -20.00 11.48
C PRO A 158 6.61 -20.01 10.06
N ILE A 159 6.35 -18.84 9.52
CA ILE A 159 5.77 -18.60 8.20
C ILE A 159 6.65 -17.60 7.47
N ALA A 160 7.14 -17.96 6.28
CA ALA A 160 8.02 -17.07 5.50
C ALA A 160 7.26 -15.92 4.83
N PHE A 161 6.06 -16.17 4.32
CA PHE A 161 5.26 -15.13 3.67
C PHE A 161 4.72 -14.12 4.67
N GLN A 162 4.78 -12.83 4.28
CA GLN A 162 4.53 -11.73 5.19
C GLN A 162 3.05 -11.47 5.43
N GLU A 163 2.21 -11.57 4.39
CA GLU A 163 0.78 -11.26 4.50
C GLU A 163 -0.08 -12.24 3.73
N PHE A 164 -1.19 -12.62 4.38
CA PHE A 164 -2.27 -13.40 3.79
C PHE A 164 -3.53 -12.54 3.82
N MET A 165 -4.01 -12.18 2.64
CA MET A 165 -5.11 -11.23 2.46
C MET A 165 -6.32 -11.91 1.84
N ILE A 166 -7.51 -11.40 2.19
CA ILE A 166 -8.77 -11.78 1.52
C ILE A 166 -9.22 -10.67 0.59
N ARG A 167 -9.83 -11.07 -0.52
CA ARG A 167 -10.41 -10.20 -1.53
C ARG A 167 -11.87 -10.57 -1.77
N PRO A 168 -12.86 -9.75 -1.36
CA PRO A 168 -14.28 -10.04 -1.50
C PRO A 168 -14.76 -9.70 -2.92
N VAL A 169 -14.30 -10.47 -3.90
CA VAL A 169 -14.53 -10.24 -5.34
C VAL A 169 -15.97 -10.50 -5.79
N GLY A 170 -16.71 -11.34 -5.05
CA GLY A 170 -18.10 -11.68 -5.35
C GLY A 170 -19.11 -10.61 -4.92
N ALA A 171 -18.70 -9.60 -4.17
CA ALA A 171 -19.57 -8.51 -3.73
C ALA A 171 -20.09 -7.67 -4.91
N LYS A 172 -21.23 -7.03 -4.73
CA LYS A 172 -21.86 -6.16 -5.74
C LYS A 172 -21.53 -4.68 -5.53
N SER A 173 -21.05 -4.34 -4.33
CA SER A 173 -20.68 -2.98 -3.94
C SER A 173 -19.51 -3.02 -2.97
N PHE A 174 -18.84 -1.89 -2.78
CA PHE A 174 -17.78 -1.76 -1.78
C PHE A 174 -18.32 -2.04 -0.37
N LYS A 175 -19.49 -1.48 -0.04
CA LYS A 175 -20.16 -1.69 1.24
C LYS A 175 -20.42 -3.17 1.53
N GLU A 176 -20.89 -3.92 0.53
CA GLU A 176 -21.08 -5.37 0.67
C GLU A 176 -19.72 -6.08 0.83
N GLY A 177 -18.71 -5.72 0.04
CA GLY A 177 -17.38 -6.30 0.15
C GLY A 177 -16.74 -6.06 1.51
N LEU A 178 -16.88 -4.87 2.06
CA LEU A 178 -16.42 -4.55 3.40
C LEU A 178 -17.12 -5.38 4.47
N ARG A 179 -18.43 -5.55 4.36
CA ARG A 179 -19.23 -6.42 5.24
C ARG A 179 -18.76 -7.87 5.17
N MET A 180 -18.60 -8.42 3.96
CA MET A 180 -18.11 -9.78 3.76
C MET A 180 -16.73 -9.98 4.40
N GLY A 181 -15.81 -9.06 4.16
CA GLY A 181 -14.47 -9.09 4.76
C GLY A 181 -14.52 -9.05 6.28
N THR A 182 -15.36 -8.22 6.87
CA THR A 182 -15.54 -8.11 8.32
C THR A 182 -16.10 -9.40 8.92
N GLU A 183 -17.08 -10.01 8.27
CA GLU A 183 -17.65 -11.29 8.71
C GLU A 183 -16.62 -12.43 8.65
N VAL A 184 -15.80 -12.48 7.60
CA VAL A 184 -14.69 -13.45 7.51
C VAL A 184 -13.64 -13.19 8.58
N PHE A 185 -13.28 -11.92 8.84
CA PHE A 185 -12.36 -11.55 9.91
C PHE A 185 -12.83 -12.07 11.28
N HIS A 186 -14.09 -11.87 11.63
CA HIS A 186 -14.65 -12.39 12.89
C HIS A 186 -14.78 -13.92 12.92
N ALA A 187 -15.09 -14.55 11.79
CA ALA A 187 -15.09 -16.00 11.67
C ALA A 187 -13.68 -16.58 11.89
N LEU A 188 -12.64 -15.91 11.32
CA LEU A 188 -11.25 -16.32 11.54
C LEU A 188 -10.84 -16.15 13.01
N LYS A 189 -11.24 -15.05 13.65
CA LYS A 189 -11.00 -14.87 15.09
C LYS A 189 -11.53 -16.04 15.90
N LYS A 190 -12.74 -16.52 15.59
CA LYS A 190 -13.35 -17.68 16.24
C LYS A 190 -12.58 -18.96 15.93
N VAL A 191 -12.19 -19.20 14.68
CA VAL A 191 -11.39 -20.38 14.30
C VAL A 191 -10.09 -20.44 15.09
N LEU A 192 -9.38 -19.33 15.21
CA LEU A 192 -8.12 -19.25 15.96
C LEU A 192 -8.34 -19.43 17.46
N HIS A 193 -9.36 -18.78 18.02
CA HIS A 193 -9.72 -18.90 19.44
C HIS A 193 -10.07 -20.34 19.83
N ASP A 194 -10.89 -21.01 19.03
CA ASP A 194 -11.33 -22.40 19.30
C ASP A 194 -10.16 -23.39 19.24
N ARG A 195 -9.07 -23.03 18.55
CA ARG A 195 -7.82 -23.81 18.51
C ARG A 195 -6.82 -23.42 19.61
N GLY A 196 -7.18 -22.48 20.50
CA GLY A 196 -6.29 -21.99 21.55
C GLY A 196 -5.15 -21.09 21.04
N LEU A 197 -5.29 -20.54 19.82
CA LEU A 197 -4.30 -19.65 19.20
C LEU A 197 -4.56 -18.18 19.54
N SER A 198 -3.51 -17.36 19.48
CA SER A 198 -3.63 -15.92 19.71
C SER A 198 -4.55 -15.25 18.69
N THR A 199 -5.39 -14.37 19.20
CA THR A 199 -6.21 -13.44 18.39
C THR A 199 -5.75 -12.00 18.54
N ALA A 200 -4.54 -11.78 19.06
CA ALA A 200 -3.88 -10.47 19.03
C ALA A 200 -3.59 -10.07 17.59
N VAL A 201 -3.66 -8.77 17.33
CA VAL A 201 -3.44 -8.22 15.99
C VAL A 201 -2.09 -7.53 15.89
N GLY A 202 -1.49 -7.59 14.72
CA GLY A 202 -0.26 -6.88 14.39
C GLY A 202 -0.51 -5.43 13.97
N ASP A 203 0.54 -4.80 13.44
CA ASP A 203 0.55 -3.38 13.07
C ASP A 203 -0.53 -3.00 12.05
N GLU A 204 -0.91 -3.93 11.20
CA GLU A 204 -1.90 -3.71 10.14
C GLU A 204 -3.30 -4.24 10.48
N GLY A 205 -3.52 -4.66 11.72
CA GLY A 205 -4.82 -5.10 12.23
C GLY A 205 -5.18 -6.55 11.95
N GLY A 206 -4.36 -7.30 11.21
CA GLY A 206 -4.50 -8.73 10.98
C GLY A 206 -3.99 -9.56 12.16
N PHE A 207 -4.45 -10.81 12.28
CA PHE A 207 -4.01 -11.71 13.35
C PHE A 207 -2.57 -12.19 13.14
N ALA A 208 -1.88 -12.44 14.24
CA ALA A 208 -0.52 -12.98 14.24
C ALA A 208 -0.45 -14.29 15.07
N PRO A 209 -1.19 -15.35 14.69
CA PRO A 209 -1.19 -16.61 15.40
C PRO A 209 0.10 -17.40 15.14
N ASN A 210 0.57 -18.14 16.12
CA ASN A 210 1.70 -19.05 15.95
C ASN A 210 1.24 -20.34 15.26
N LEU A 211 1.16 -20.33 13.92
CA LEU A 211 0.76 -21.46 13.10
C LEU A 211 1.99 -22.33 12.76
N SER A 212 2.14 -23.46 13.44
CA SER A 212 3.29 -24.36 13.29
C SER A 212 3.35 -25.06 11.92
N GLY A 213 2.22 -25.18 11.23
CA GLY A 213 2.11 -25.78 9.89
C GLY A 213 2.43 -24.84 8.72
N GLY A 214 2.85 -23.61 9.00
CA GLY A 214 3.35 -22.67 8.00
C GLY A 214 2.28 -22.11 7.06
N THR A 215 2.71 -21.83 5.81
CA THR A 215 1.88 -21.19 4.77
C THR A 215 0.57 -21.94 4.49
N GLU A 216 0.61 -23.25 4.36
CA GLU A 216 -0.59 -24.02 4.04
C GLU A 216 -1.60 -24.01 5.19
N GLU A 217 -1.15 -24.05 6.43
CA GLU A 217 -2.04 -23.93 7.60
C GLU A 217 -2.72 -22.58 7.66
N ALA A 218 -2.00 -21.51 7.31
CA ALA A 218 -2.59 -20.17 7.21
C ALA A 218 -3.69 -20.12 6.14
N LEU A 219 -3.41 -20.65 4.95
CA LEU A 219 -4.38 -20.73 3.85
C LEU A 219 -5.61 -21.56 4.21
N GLU A 220 -5.44 -22.73 4.80
CA GLU A 220 -6.55 -23.59 5.24
C GLU A 220 -7.39 -22.94 6.34
N SER A 221 -6.76 -22.22 7.27
CA SER A 221 -7.48 -21.47 8.32
C SER A 221 -8.36 -20.37 7.73
N ILE A 222 -7.86 -19.66 6.73
CA ILE A 222 -8.62 -18.63 6.01
C ILE A 222 -9.80 -19.25 5.25
N LEU A 223 -9.59 -20.33 4.52
CA LEU A 223 -10.67 -21.01 3.80
C LEU A 223 -11.76 -21.52 4.73
N THR A 224 -11.38 -22.05 5.90
CA THR A 224 -12.32 -22.45 6.93
C THR A 224 -13.16 -21.25 7.42
N ALA A 225 -12.52 -20.11 7.67
CA ALA A 225 -13.19 -18.88 8.08
C ALA A 225 -14.16 -18.36 7.00
N VAL A 226 -13.77 -18.39 5.74
CA VAL A 226 -14.64 -17.99 4.60
C VAL A 226 -15.90 -18.84 4.57
N LYS A 227 -15.76 -20.17 4.68
CA LYS A 227 -16.89 -21.12 4.70
C LYS A 227 -17.77 -20.89 5.92
N ASN A 228 -17.17 -20.73 7.09
CA ASN A 228 -17.91 -20.49 8.34
C ASN A 228 -18.69 -19.17 8.32
N ALA A 229 -18.22 -18.18 7.58
CA ALA A 229 -18.93 -16.92 7.36
C ALA A 229 -20.08 -17.05 6.33
N GLY A 230 -20.21 -18.20 5.69
CA GLY A 230 -21.29 -18.46 4.70
C GLY A 230 -20.93 -18.09 3.27
N TYR A 231 -19.65 -17.91 2.97
CA TYR A 231 -19.17 -17.55 1.63
C TYR A 231 -18.46 -18.72 0.95
N THR A 232 -18.43 -18.67 -0.38
CA THR A 232 -17.78 -19.68 -1.21
C THR A 232 -16.35 -19.24 -1.57
N PRO A 233 -15.31 -19.98 -1.13
CA PRO A 233 -13.95 -19.69 -1.55
C PRO A 233 -13.80 -19.74 -3.08
N GLY A 234 -13.12 -18.75 -3.64
CA GLY A 234 -12.92 -18.62 -5.08
C GLY A 234 -13.99 -17.82 -5.81
N ASP A 235 -15.25 -17.99 -5.48
CA ASP A 235 -16.35 -17.26 -6.10
C ASP A 235 -16.65 -15.94 -5.36
N ASP A 236 -16.83 -16.01 -4.07
CA ASP A 236 -17.17 -14.84 -3.23
C ASP A 236 -15.91 -14.16 -2.72
N VAL A 237 -14.93 -14.94 -2.22
CA VAL A 237 -13.72 -14.47 -1.60
C VAL A 237 -12.52 -15.21 -2.19
N LYS A 238 -11.55 -14.45 -2.68
CA LYS A 238 -10.24 -14.94 -3.12
C LYS A 238 -9.16 -14.55 -2.13
N ILE A 239 -7.99 -15.11 -2.29
CA ILE A 239 -6.81 -14.85 -1.46
C ILE A 239 -5.78 -14.09 -2.28
N ALA A 240 -5.14 -13.11 -1.65
CA ALA A 240 -3.94 -12.46 -2.13
C ALA A 240 -2.79 -12.72 -1.14
N LEU A 241 -1.59 -12.88 -1.67
CA LEU A 241 -0.37 -13.06 -0.88
C LEU A 241 0.56 -11.86 -1.06
N ASP A 242 1.25 -11.50 0.01
CA ASP A 242 2.49 -10.74 -0.04
C ASP A 242 3.60 -11.64 0.48
N CYS A 243 4.46 -12.12 -0.41
CA CYS A 243 5.55 -13.01 -0.04
C CYS A 243 6.71 -12.26 0.60
N ALA A 244 6.91 -10.98 0.26
CA ALA A 244 8.07 -10.18 0.64
C ALA A 244 9.38 -10.98 0.47
N ALA A 245 9.56 -11.57 -0.71
CA ALA A 245 10.59 -12.61 -0.94
C ALA A 245 12.01 -12.10 -0.77
N SER A 246 12.25 -10.78 -0.87
CA SER A 246 13.54 -10.18 -0.57
C SER A 246 13.99 -10.43 0.88
N GLU A 247 13.05 -10.58 1.81
CA GLU A 247 13.33 -10.79 3.22
C GLU A 247 14.00 -12.16 3.51
N PHE A 248 13.78 -13.17 2.66
CA PHE A 248 14.37 -14.49 2.80
C PHE A 248 15.26 -14.91 1.62
N TYR A 249 15.68 -13.95 0.79
CA TYR A 249 16.63 -14.21 -0.28
C TYR A 249 18.07 -14.02 0.22
N VAL A 250 18.89 -15.06 0.12
CA VAL A 250 20.27 -15.08 0.61
C VAL A 250 21.15 -15.79 -0.42
N ASP A 251 22.20 -15.10 -0.92
CA ASP A 251 23.22 -15.68 -1.81
C ASP A 251 22.62 -16.43 -3.03
N GLY A 252 21.61 -15.86 -3.66
CA GLY A 252 21.00 -16.44 -4.85
C GLY A 252 19.94 -17.50 -4.59
N VAL A 253 19.54 -17.70 -3.34
CA VAL A 253 18.61 -18.75 -2.90
C VAL A 253 17.50 -18.14 -2.05
N TYR A 254 16.28 -18.58 -2.26
CA TYR A 254 15.13 -18.29 -1.39
C TYR A 254 15.18 -19.25 -0.20
N ASP A 255 15.69 -18.76 0.93
CA ASP A 255 15.92 -19.54 2.14
C ASP A 255 14.80 -19.37 3.16
N TYR A 256 13.83 -20.24 3.09
CA TYR A 256 12.67 -20.23 3.98
C TYR A 256 13.03 -20.52 5.44
N SER A 257 14.20 -21.14 5.70
CA SER A 257 14.63 -21.46 7.07
C SER A 257 14.85 -20.24 7.94
N LYS A 258 15.01 -19.06 7.34
CA LYS A 258 15.09 -17.78 8.06
C LYS A 258 13.87 -17.56 8.97
N PHE A 259 12.69 -17.94 8.52
CA PHE A 259 11.43 -17.82 9.25
C PHE A 259 10.87 -19.15 9.74
N GLU A 260 11.06 -20.22 8.97
CA GLU A 260 10.46 -21.54 9.22
C GLU A 260 11.39 -22.50 10.01
N GLY A 261 12.62 -22.04 10.33
CA GLY A 261 13.60 -22.84 11.09
C GLY A 261 14.03 -24.09 10.32
N ALA A 262 14.23 -25.19 11.04
CA ALA A 262 14.74 -26.43 10.46
C ALA A 262 13.84 -27.07 9.38
N ASN A 263 12.58 -26.69 9.32
CA ASN A 263 11.61 -27.18 8.32
C ASN A 263 11.62 -26.35 7.04
N GLY A 264 12.24 -25.18 7.04
CA GLY A 264 12.30 -24.28 5.89
C GLY A 264 13.17 -24.83 4.77
N GLN A 265 12.61 -24.87 3.57
CA GLN A 265 13.32 -25.31 2.37
C GLN A 265 14.14 -24.15 1.76
N LYS A 266 15.17 -24.51 1.01
CA LYS A 266 15.92 -23.58 0.17
C LYS A 266 15.51 -23.82 -1.28
N ARG A 267 15.13 -22.75 -1.98
CA ARG A 267 14.64 -22.83 -3.36
C ARG A 267 15.48 -21.95 -4.26
N THR A 268 15.80 -22.45 -5.44
CA THR A 268 16.30 -21.64 -6.57
C THR A 268 15.17 -20.76 -7.09
N SER A 269 15.46 -19.83 -8.02
CA SER A 269 14.41 -19.03 -8.66
C SER A 269 13.38 -19.90 -9.40
N GLU A 270 13.82 -20.96 -10.07
CA GLU A 270 12.94 -21.94 -10.75
C GLU A 270 12.06 -22.70 -9.76
N GLU A 271 12.63 -23.14 -8.64
CA GLU A 271 11.90 -23.85 -7.60
C GLU A 271 10.91 -22.93 -6.87
N GLN A 272 11.26 -21.65 -6.67
CA GLN A 272 10.38 -20.63 -6.10
C GLN A 272 9.17 -20.41 -7.02
N ALA A 273 9.41 -20.24 -8.33
CA ALA A 273 8.33 -20.07 -9.31
C ALA A 273 7.41 -21.30 -9.36
N ALA A 274 7.99 -22.52 -9.31
CA ALA A 274 7.23 -23.77 -9.29
C ALA A 274 6.38 -23.89 -8.01
N TYR A 275 6.89 -23.49 -6.86
CA TYR A 275 6.14 -23.50 -5.60
C TYR A 275 4.96 -22.51 -5.62
N LEU A 276 5.16 -21.31 -6.14
CA LEU A 276 4.06 -20.34 -6.28
C LEU A 276 2.99 -20.82 -7.28
N GLU A 277 3.39 -21.47 -8.38
CA GLU A 277 2.45 -22.11 -9.29
C GLU A 277 1.63 -23.22 -8.63
N GLU A 278 2.27 -24.05 -7.81
CA GLU A 278 1.58 -25.08 -7.03
C GLU A 278 0.54 -24.47 -6.10
N LEU A 279 0.90 -23.40 -5.36
CA LEU A 279 -0.03 -22.72 -4.45
C LEU A 279 -1.26 -22.18 -5.17
N ILE A 280 -1.12 -21.51 -6.32
CA ILE A 280 -2.26 -20.98 -7.06
C ILE A 280 -3.12 -22.06 -7.70
N SER A 281 -2.57 -23.24 -7.96
CA SER A 281 -3.33 -24.38 -8.46
C SER A 281 -4.16 -25.06 -7.36
N LYS A 282 -3.71 -24.98 -6.12
CA LYS A 282 -4.32 -25.65 -4.97
C LYS A 282 -5.29 -24.78 -4.19
N TYR A 283 -5.07 -23.48 -4.17
CA TYR A 283 -5.84 -22.50 -3.40
C TYR A 283 -6.39 -21.39 -4.32
N PRO A 284 -7.48 -20.71 -3.94
CA PRO A 284 -8.08 -19.63 -4.75
C PRO A 284 -7.29 -18.32 -4.62
N ILE A 285 -6.01 -18.37 -4.94
CA ILE A 285 -5.09 -17.23 -4.94
C ILE A 285 -5.12 -16.58 -6.32
N ASP A 286 -5.43 -15.28 -6.40
CA ASP A 286 -5.47 -14.54 -7.66
C ASP A 286 -4.51 -13.35 -7.72
N SER A 287 -3.73 -13.13 -6.64
CA SER A 287 -2.72 -12.07 -6.60
C SER A 287 -1.54 -12.48 -5.70
N ILE A 288 -0.33 -12.27 -6.19
CA ILE A 288 0.91 -12.47 -5.45
C ILE A 288 1.77 -11.21 -5.58
N GLU A 289 2.09 -10.60 -4.44
CA GLU A 289 3.01 -9.48 -4.32
C GLU A 289 4.40 -9.99 -3.96
N ASP A 290 5.41 -9.44 -4.60
CA ASP A 290 6.84 -9.71 -4.35
C ASP A 290 7.17 -11.20 -4.15
N GLY A 291 6.71 -12.01 -5.10
CA GLY A 291 6.99 -13.45 -5.14
C GLY A 291 8.46 -13.79 -5.42
N MET A 292 9.24 -12.81 -5.88
CA MET A 292 10.68 -12.88 -6.15
C MET A 292 11.40 -11.70 -5.50
N HIS A 293 12.71 -11.85 -5.31
CA HIS A 293 13.60 -10.78 -4.82
C HIS A 293 13.63 -9.57 -5.78
N GLU A 294 13.74 -8.38 -5.22
CA GLU A 294 13.72 -7.11 -5.96
C GLU A 294 14.81 -6.97 -7.04
N GLU A 295 15.92 -7.70 -6.92
CA GLU A 295 16.97 -7.72 -7.93
C GLU A 295 17.00 -8.98 -8.80
N ASP A 296 16.14 -9.95 -8.54
CA ASP A 296 16.03 -11.19 -9.33
C ASP A 296 15.12 -11.01 -10.56
N TRP A 297 15.53 -10.15 -11.47
CA TRP A 297 14.76 -9.82 -12.68
C TRP A 297 14.53 -11.03 -13.57
N ASP A 298 15.50 -11.93 -13.69
CA ASP A 298 15.36 -13.17 -14.44
C ASP A 298 14.34 -14.10 -13.77
N GLY A 299 14.35 -14.20 -12.46
CA GLY A 299 13.35 -14.92 -11.69
C GLY A 299 11.94 -14.33 -11.84
N TRP A 300 11.81 -13.01 -11.83
CA TRP A 300 10.56 -12.31 -12.10
C TRP A 300 10.02 -12.59 -13.50
N LYS A 301 10.90 -12.58 -14.50
CA LYS A 301 10.53 -12.93 -15.89
C LYS A 301 10.03 -14.36 -15.97
N LEU A 302 10.76 -15.29 -15.37
CA LEU A 302 10.38 -16.70 -15.30
C LEU A 302 9.01 -16.90 -14.62
N LEU A 303 8.79 -16.27 -13.48
CA LEU A 303 7.51 -16.32 -12.77
C LEU A 303 6.37 -15.76 -13.62
N THR A 304 6.60 -14.61 -14.26
CA THR A 304 5.58 -13.98 -15.12
C THR A 304 5.21 -14.84 -16.31
N ASP A 305 6.19 -15.42 -16.98
CA ASP A 305 5.93 -16.34 -18.10
C ASP A 305 5.16 -17.59 -17.64
N LYS A 306 5.40 -18.05 -16.42
CA LYS A 306 4.79 -19.28 -15.88
C LYS A 306 3.35 -19.09 -15.43
N ILE A 307 3.03 -18.00 -14.73
CA ILE A 307 1.72 -17.81 -14.10
C ILE A 307 1.08 -16.43 -14.32
N GLY A 308 1.72 -15.53 -15.05
CA GLY A 308 1.20 -14.17 -15.24
C GLY A 308 -0.15 -14.08 -15.97
N ASP A 309 -0.52 -15.12 -16.73
CA ASP A 309 -1.84 -15.24 -17.38
C ASP A 309 -2.94 -15.75 -16.44
N LYS A 310 -2.58 -16.30 -15.29
CA LYS A 310 -3.48 -16.92 -14.29
C LYS A 310 -3.58 -16.14 -12.98
N CYS A 311 -2.60 -15.29 -12.68
CA CYS A 311 -2.45 -14.62 -11.40
C CYS A 311 -1.91 -13.21 -11.59
N GLN A 312 -2.46 -12.27 -10.84
CA GLN A 312 -1.87 -10.93 -10.73
C GLN A 312 -0.53 -11.01 -10.01
N LEU A 313 0.52 -10.50 -10.63
CA LEU A 313 1.86 -10.44 -10.07
C LEU A 313 2.24 -8.99 -9.80
N VAL A 314 2.25 -8.62 -8.52
CA VAL A 314 2.43 -7.25 -8.06
C VAL A 314 3.88 -7.00 -7.68
N GLY A 315 4.51 -6.00 -8.29
CA GLY A 315 5.82 -5.51 -7.85
C GLY A 315 5.67 -4.38 -6.83
N ASP A 316 6.13 -4.62 -5.60
CA ASP A 316 6.31 -3.61 -4.55
C ASP A 316 7.77 -3.16 -4.51
N ASP A 317 8.64 -3.93 -3.88
CA ASP A 317 10.08 -3.61 -3.81
C ASP A 317 10.74 -3.62 -5.20
N LEU A 318 10.18 -4.37 -6.14
CA LEU A 318 10.66 -4.39 -7.53
C LEU A 318 10.54 -3.03 -8.21
N PHE A 319 9.48 -2.28 -7.96
CA PHE A 319 9.18 -1.03 -8.67
C PHE A 319 9.26 0.23 -7.81
N VAL A 320 9.09 0.12 -6.51
CA VAL A 320 9.11 1.22 -5.53
C VAL A 320 8.35 2.49 -5.98
N THR A 321 7.21 2.31 -6.65
CA THR A 321 6.39 3.41 -7.22
C THR A 321 7.19 4.32 -8.18
N ASN A 322 8.26 3.81 -8.78
CA ASN A 322 9.19 4.56 -9.62
C ASN A 322 9.03 4.17 -11.09
N VAL A 323 8.81 5.17 -11.96
CA VAL A 323 8.57 4.96 -13.40
C VAL A 323 9.76 4.31 -14.12
N ASP A 324 10.99 4.55 -13.67
CA ASP A 324 12.18 3.97 -14.31
C ASP A 324 12.27 2.46 -14.07
N PHE A 325 12.00 2.01 -12.86
CA PHE A 325 11.92 0.58 -12.55
C PHE A 325 10.71 -0.08 -13.20
N LEU A 326 9.56 0.61 -13.22
CA LEU A 326 8.38 0.11 -13.91
C LEU A 326 8.63 -0.04 -15.42
N GLU A 327 9.26 0.94 -16.05
CA GLU A 327 9.62 0.87 -17.48
C GLU A 327 10.53 -0.33 -17.76
N LYS A 328 11.53 -0.55 -16.90
CA LYS A 328 12.40 -1.73 -17.00
C LYS A 328 11.60 -3.03 -16.93
N GLY A 329 10.70 -3.15 -15.97
CA GLY A 329 9.84 -4.33 -15.84
C GLY A 329 8.93 -4.56 -17.06
N ILE A 330 8.34 -3.49 -17.58
CA ILE A 330 7.52 -3.54 -18.80
C ILE A 330 8.33 -4.05 -19.99
N LYS A 331 9.53 -3.49 -20.19
CA LYS A 331 10.42 -3.91 -21.30
C LYS A 331 10.89 -5.36 -21.18
N MET A 332 11.12 -5.83 -19.97
CA MET A 332 11.55 -7.21 -19.69
C MET A 332 10.38 -8.20 -19.64
N GLY A 333 9.15 -7.73 -19.54
CA GLY A 333 7.96 -8.58 -19.33
C GLY A 333 7.90 -9.18 -17.93
N CYS A 334 8.31 -8.40 -16.92
CA CYS A 334 8.27 -8.78 -15.51
C CYS A 334 7.06 -8.20 -14.80
N ALA A 335 6.37 -9.01 -14.00
CA ALA A 335 5.13 -8.66 -13.32
C ALA A 335 3.99 -8.26 -14.27
N ASN A 336 2.82 -7.92 -13.73
CA ASN A 336 1.68 -7.39 -14.49
C ASN A 336 0.86 -6.39 -13.67
N SER A 337 1.38 -6.00 -12.50
CA SER A 337 0.78 -5.02 -11.59
C SER A 337 1.87 -4.31 -10.79
N ILE A 338 1.57 -3.09 -10.34
CA ILE A 338 2.43 -2.30 -9.46
C ILE A 338 1.71 -1.99 -8.16
N LEU A 339 2.41 -2.14 -7.04
CA LEU A 339 1.95 -1.58 -5.77
C LEU A 339 2.32 -0.09 -5.70
N ILE A 340 1.40 0.74 -5.28
CA ILE A 340 1.56 2.20 -5.23
C ILE A 340 1.61 2.64 -3.78
N LYS A 341 2.76 3.12 -3.36
CA LYS A 341 3.01 3.69 -2.04
C LYS A 341 3.52 5.12 -2.20
N VAL A 342 2.71 6.09 -1.83
CA VAL A 342 2.99 7.52 -2.07
C VAL A 342 4.34 7.97 -1.50
N ASN A 343 4.76 7.41 -0.38
CA ASN A 343 6.02 7.80 0.27
C ASN A 343 7.27 7.10 -0.30
N GLN A 344 7.11 6.07 -1.14
CA GLN A 344 8.25 5.45 -1.84
C GLN A 344 8.84 6.37 -2.89
N ILE A 345 8.05 7.30 -3.41
CA ILE A 345 8.45 8.25 -4.44
C ILE A 345 8.40 9.71 -3.96
N GLY A 346 7.42 10.12 -3.18
CA GLY A 346 7.43 11.33 -2.40
C GLY A 346 6.67 12.53 -2.96
N THR A 347 5.96 12.41 -4.09
CA THR A 347 5.02 13.43 -4.59
C THR A 347 3.77 12.80 -5.17
N LEU A 348 2.68 13.56 -5.18
CA LEU A 348 1.44 13.12 -5.85
C LEU A 348 1.65 13.00 -7.37
N THR A 349 2.36 13.96 -7.98
CA THR A 349 2.63 13.93 -9.43
C THR A 349 3.36 12.67 -9.86
N GLU A 350 4.44 12.29 -9.18
CA GLU A 350 5.19 11.08 -9.50
C GLU A 350 4.37 9.82 -9.24
N THR A 351 3.56 9.82 -8.17
CA THR A 351 2.62 8.72 -7.86
C THR A 351 1.62 8.52 -9.00
N LEU A 352 0.99 9.59 -9.48
CA LEU A 352 0.03 9.53 -10.58
C LEU A 352 0.70 9.11 -11.90
N ASN A 353 1.94 9.56 -12.14
CA ASN A 353 2.70 9.15 -13.32
C ASN A 353 2.98 7.64 -13.33
N ALA A 354 3.31 7.06 -12.19
CA ALA A 354 3.54 5.61 -12.08
C ALA A 354 2.24 4.83 -12.36
N ILE A 355 1.12 5.26 -11.79
CA ILE A 355 -0.19 4.64 -12.02
C ILE A 355 -0.57 4.73 -13.51
N GLU A 356 -0.40 5.90 -14.13
CA GLU A 356 -0.75 6.10 -15.54
C GLU A 356 0.13 5.26 -16.47
N MET A 357 1.44 5.21 -16.22
CA MET A 357 2.35 4.36 -16.99
C MET A 357 1.93 2.89 -16.91
N ALA A 358 1.61 2.39 -15.72
CA ALA A 358 1.14 1.02 -15.52
C ALA A 358 -0.12 0.75 -16.36
N HIS A 359 -1.14 1.57 -16.24
CA HIS A 359 -2.41 1.39 -16.94
C HIS A 359 -2.26 1.46 -18.47
N ARG A 360 -1.43 2.38 -18.97
CA ARG A 360 -1.17 2.50 -20.42
C ARG A 360 -0.47 1.27 -21.02
N HIS A 361 0.24 0.51 -20.19
CA HIS A 361 0.94 -0.69 -20.64
C HIS A 361 0.24 -2.00 -20.25
N GLY A 362 -1.03 -1.91 -19.84
CA GLY A 362 -1.84 -3.09 -19.50
C GLY A 362 -1.53 -3.70 -18.15
N TYR A 363 -0.75 -3.01 -17.30
CA TYR A 363 -0.55 -3.38 -15.90
C TYR A 363 -1.72 -2.85 -15.07
N THR A 364 -2.07 -3.58 -14.03
CA THR A 364 -2.95 -3.06 -12.97
C THR A 364 -2.15 -2.30 -11.93
N SER A 365 -2.83 -1.58 -11.06
CA SER A 365 -2.23 -0.94 -9.89
C SER A 365 -3.01 -1.26 -8.64
N VAL A 366 -2.32 -1.33 -7.52
CA VAL A 366 -2.90 -1.52 -6.18
C VAL A 366 -2.44 -0.36 -5.32
N THR A 367 -3.36 0.52 -4.93
CA THR A 367 -3.04 1.63 -4.02
C THR A 367 -2.86 1.08 -2.60
N SER A 368 -1.75 1.40 -1.96
CA SER A 368 -1.32 0.75 -0.72
C SER A 368 -1.02 1.73 0.41
N HIS A 369 -1.30 1.27 1.63
CA HIS A 369 -0.82 1.84 2.88
C HIS A 369 0.65 1.50 3.15
N ARG A 370 1.14 1.89 4.32
CA ARG A 370 2.38 1.39 4.91
C ARG A 370 2.09 0.79 6.29
N SER A 371 3.09 0.09 6.86
CA SER A 371 2.95 -0.49 8.21
C SER A 371 2.76 0.58 9.30
N GLY A 372 3.43 1.71 9.20
CA GLY A 372 3.17 2.90 10.01
C GLY A 372 2.20 3.84 9.30
N GLU A 373 1.01 3.98 9.83
CA GLU A 373 -0.06 4.83 9.28
C GLU A 373 -0.56 5.83 10.31
N THR A 374 -1.40 6.72 9.84
CA THR A 374 -2.16 7.66 10.65
C THR A 374 -3.64 7.55 10.30
N GLU A 375 -4.48 8.42 10.87
CA GLU A 375 -5.89 8.56 10.48
C GLU A 375 -6.09 9.20 9.10
N ASP A 376 -5.02 9.66 8.43
CA ASP A 376 -5.08 10.19 7.06
C ASP A 376 -5.62 9.13 6.09
N ALA A 377 -6.62 9.50 5.29
CA ALA A 377 -7.31 8.61 4.36
C ALA A 377 -7.05 8.96 2.89
N THR A 378 -6.02 9.73 2.58
CA THR A 378 -5.73 10.23 1.22
C THR A 378 -5.63 9.11 0.19
N ILE A 379 -5.06 7.95 0.55
CA ILE A 379 -4.92 6.84 -0.38
C ILE A 379 -6.26 6.26 -0.84
N ALA A 380 -7.32 6.38 -0.05
CA ALA A 380 -8.67 5.99 -0.47
C ALA A 380 -9.15 6.88 -1.64
N ASP A 381 -8.96 8.18 -1.53
CA ASP A 381 -9.28 9.13 -2.61
C ASP A 381 -8.42 8.88 -3.86
N ILE A 382 -7.13 8.61 -3.70
CA ILE A 382 -6.23 8.30 -4.83
C ILE A 382 -6.70 7.03 -5.56
N ALA A 383 -7.09 6.00 -4.83
CA ALA A 383 -7.57 4.75 -5.44
C ALA A 383 -8.80 4.96 -6.31
N VAL A 384 -9.76 5.77 -5.85
CA VAL A 384 -10.96 6.10 -6.63
C VAL A 384 -10.64 7.09 -7.75
N ALA A 385 -9.82 8.11 -7.48
CA ALA A 385 -9.43 9.12 -8.47
C ALA A 385 -8.81 8.52 -9.74
N THR A 386 -8.05 7.45 -9.58
CA THR A 386 -7.31 6.81 -10.66
C THR A 386 -8.03 5.60 -11.26
N ASN A 387 -9.24 5.29 -10.78
CA ASN A 387 -9.94 4.05 -11.12
C ASN A 387 -9.04 2.82 -10.98
N ALA A 388 -8.21 2.78 -9.92
CA ALA A 388 -7.25 1.70 -9.70
C ALA A 388 -7.91 0.33 -9.55
N GLY A 389 -9.12 0.31 -9.03
CA GLY A 389 -9.93 -0.91 -8.87
C GLY A 389 -9.48 -1.82 -7.73
N GLN A 390 -8.38 -1.49 -7.05
CA GLN A 390 -7.81 -2.26 -5.95
C GLN A 390 -7.18 -1.35 -4.90
N ILE A 391 -7.27 -1.75 -3.63
CA ILE A 391 -6.59 -1.09 -2.50
C ILE A 391 -6.08 -2.15 -1.51
N LYS A 392 -4.87 -1.95 -1.01
CA LYS A 392 -4.26 -2.74 0.05
C LYS A 392 -4.04 -1.83 1.25
N THR A 393 -4.91 -1.92 2.27
CA THR A 393 -4.86 -0.99 3.40
C THR A 393 -5.13 -1.66 4.75
N GLY A 394 -4.63 -2.88 4.91
CA GLY A 394 -4.68 -3.62 6.16
C GLY A 394 -5.99 -4.34 6.40
N SER A 395 -6.24 -4.67 7.65
CA SER A 395 -7.37 -5.48 8.09
C SER A 395 -8.60 -4.63 8.48
N LEU A 396 -9.57 -5.27 9.11
CA LEU A 396 -10.86 -4.71 9.52
C LEU A 396 -10.81 -4.19 10.96
N SER A 397 -9.65 -3.99 11.51
CA SER A 397 -9.39 -3.49 12.87
C SER A 397 -8.25 -2.48 12.85
N ARG A 398 -8.12 -1.68 13.90
CA ARG A 398 -7.26 -0.49 14.05
C ARG A 398 -7.75 0.70 13.21
N SER A 399 -7.97 1.83 13.86
CA SER A 399 -8.57 3.02 13.22
C SER A 399 -7.70 3.64 12.12
N ASP A 400 -6.39 3.42 12.15
CA ASP A 400 -5.47 3.81 11.08
C ASP A 400 -5.75 3.05 9.76
N ARG A 401 -6.37 1.88 9.83
CA ARG A 401 -6.79 1.08 8.67
C ARG A 401 -8.26 1.34 8.32
N THR A 402 -9.14 1.26 9.30
CA THR A 402 -10.58 1.47 9.07
C THR A 402 -10.92 2.90 8.62
N ALA A 403 -10.07 3.90 8.92
CA ALA A 403 -10.23 5.25 8.39
C ALA A 403 -10.29 5.28 6.86
N LYS A 404 -9.46 4.47 6.17
CA LYS A 404 -9.45 4.36 4.70
C LYS A 404 -10.72 3.69 4.19
N TYR A 405 -11.15 2.60 4.83
CA TYR A 405 -12.40 1.91 4.48
C TYR A 405 -13.63 2.81 4.70
N ASN A 406 -13.67 3.54 5.80
CA ASN A 406 -14.75 4.47 6.08
C ASN A 406 -14.81 5.61 5.06
N GLN A 407 -13.65 6.09 4.59
CA GLN A 407 -13.60 7.07 3.51
C GLN A 407 -14.16 6.52 2.20
N LEU A 408 -13.85 5.28 1.86
CA LEU A 408 -14.41 4.61 0.67
C LEU A 408 -15.95 4.44 0.77
N LEU A 409 -16.48 4.17 1.96
CA LEU A 409 -17.93 4.15 2.18
C LEU A 409 -18.56 5.51 1.90
N ARG A 410 -17.96 6.62 2.36
CA ARG A 410 -18.44 7.97 2.08
C ARG A 410 -18.41 8.28 0.59
N ILE A 411 -17.33 7.89 -0.10
CA ILE A 411 -17.20 8.09 -1.55
C ILE A 411 -18.28 7.29 -2.30
N GLU A 412 -18.53 6.04 -1.89
CA GLU A 412 -19.60 5.24 -2.49
C GLU A 412 -20.98 5.89 -2.31
N ASP A 413 -21.26 6.43 -1.12
CA ASP A 413 -22.52 7.16 -0.86
C ASP A 413 -22.64 8.42 -1.74
N GLU A 414 -21.57 9.17 -1.94
CA GLU A 414 -21.56 10.34 -2.85
C GLU A 414 -21.80 9.97 -4.31
N LEU A 415 -21.24 8.86 -4.76
CA LEU A 415 -21.41 8.37 -6.13
C LEU A 415 -22.79 7.76 -6.36
N GLY A 416 -23.39 7.16 -5.33
CA GLY A 416 -24.68 6.50 -5.41
C GLY A 416 -24.72 5.42 -6.49
N ASP A 417 -25.75 5.41 -7.32
CA ASP A 417 -25.94 4.40 -8.37
C ASP A 417 -24.87 4.43 -9.48
N ARG A 418 -24.05 5.46 -9.53
CA ARG A 418 -22.92 5.57 -10.47
C ARG A 418 -21.69 4.79 -10.02
N ALA A 419 -21.60 4.41 -8.74
CA ALA A 419 -20.50 3.66 -8.21
C ALA A 419 -20.42 2.27 -8.85
N VAL A 420 -19.21 1.90 -9.26
CA VAL A 420 -18.89 0.57 -9.77
C VAL A 420 -17.88 -0.07 -8.82
N TYR A 421 -18.12 -1.30 -8.41
CA TYR A 421 -17.23 -2.02 -7.52
C TYR A 421 -16.24 -2.88 -8.31
N GLY A 422 -14.97 -2.53 -8.23
CA GLY A 422 -13.90 -3.20 -8.95
C GLY A 422 -14.05 -3.14 -10.47
N TYR A 423 -13.12 -3.77 -11.16
CA TYR A 423 -13.25 -3.91 -12.62
C TYR A 423 -14.15 -5.09 -12.97
N LYS A 424 -15.43 -4.85 -13.14
CA LYS A 424 -16.29 -5.76 -13.90
C LYS A 424 -16.15 -5.43 -15.38
N LYS A 425 -15.02 -5.80 -15.98
CA LYS A 425 -14.72 -5.64 -17.42
C LYS A 425 -14.67 -4.18 -17.90
N ILE A 426 -13.64 -3.45 -17.54
CA ILE A 426 -13.07 -2.48 -18.47
C ILE A 426 -11.98 -3.27 -19.21
N ARG A 427 -12.35 -3.85 -20.34
CA ARG A 427 -11.44 -4.37 -21.32
C ARG A 427 -11.25 -3.34 -22.40
#